data_ed88c844b8ec395fd258c67f8d520803
#
_entry.id   ed88c844b8ec395fd258c67f8d520803
#
_cell.length_a   1.000
_cell.length_b   1.000
_cell.length_c   1.000
_cell.angle_alpha   90.00
_cell.angle_beta   90.00
_cell.angle_gamma   90.00
#
_symmetry.space_group_name_H-M   'P 1'
#
loop_
_entity.id
_entity.type
_entity.pdbx_description
1 polymer ?
#
loop_
_entity_poly.entity_id
_entity_poly.type
_entity_poly.pdbx_seq_one_letter_code
_entity_poly.pdbx_strand_id
1 'polypeptide(L)'
;MRLSKSFTLRELVKSQTAERQGINNNPSEAQIEALQRLCDNVLQPVRDHYGMPVTVSSGFRSGQLCLAIGSSLNSQHALGQAADFEIFGISNQELAHYIDKNLDYDQMILEFWNPEDKNSGWVHCSYKNPEENRKEFLRAYRDENGKTQYEKYSYIKYGGQEATKEEVNDMYANKGI
;
A
#
# COMPACT_ATOMS: atom_id res chain seq x y z
N MET A 1 8.72 -12.19 -15.90
CA MET A 1 9.36 -10.88 -15.99
C MET A 1 9.61 -10.37 -14.57
N ARG A 2 10.80 -9.88 -14.26
CA ARG A 2 11.12 -9.18 -13.00
C ARG A 2 10.85 -7.69 -13.16
N LEU A 3 10.27 -7.07 -12.12
CA LEU A 3 10.05 -5.62 -12.03
C LEU A 3 11.15 -4.95 -11.19
N SER A 4 11.69 -5.65 -10.18
CA SER A 4 12.85 -5.22 -9.39
C SER A 4 13.61 -6.44 -8.89
N LYS A 5 14.62 -6.24 -8.03
CA LYS A 5 15.44 -7.34 -7.46
C LYS A 5 14.59 -8.43 -6.78
N SER A 6 13.52 -8.06 -6.07
CA SER A 6 12.71 -9.00 -5.27
C SER A 6 11.28 -9.19 -5.79
N PHE A 7 10.80 -8.39 -6.74
CA PHE A 7 9.41 -8.42 -7.19
C PHE A 7 9.29 -8.83 -8.66
N THR A 8 8.26 -9.62 -8.96
CA THR A 8 7.91 -10.08 -10.29
C THR A 8 6.58 -9.51 -10.76
N LEU A 9 6.39 -9.39 -12.07
CA LEU A 9 5.11 -8.98 -12.66
C LEU A 9 3.97 -9.89 -12.21
N ARG A 10 4.22 -11.22 -12.09
CA ARG A 10 3.22 -12.19 -11.67
C ARG A 10 2.64 -11.88 -10.28
N GLU A 11 3.49 -11.43 -9.34
CA GLU A 11 3.02 -11.04 -7.99
C GLU A 11 2.12 -9.81 -8.05
N LEU A 12 2.47 -8.84 -8.89
CA LEU A 12 1.76 -7.57 -9.00
C LEU A 12 0.45 -7.65 -9.80
N VAL A 13 0.24 -8.72 -10.59
CA VAL A 13 -1.00 -8.91 -11.38
C VAL A 13 -1.89 -10.03 -10.84
N LYS A 14 -1.45 -10.73 -9.80
CA LYS A 14 -2.21 -11.84 -9.21
C LYS A 14 -3.53 -11.33 -8.61
N SER A 15 -4.63 -11.99 -8.96
CA SER A 15 -5.95 -11.74 -8.39
C SER A 15 -6.79 -13.01 -8.39
N GLN A 16 -7.19 -13.46 -7.20
CA GLN A 16 -8.08 -14.60 -7.05
C GLN A 16 -9.45 -14.36 -7.69
N THR A 17 -9.95 -13.12 -7.67
CA THR A 17 -11.22 -12.76 -8.32
C THR A 17 -11.11 -12.86 -9.82
N ALA A 18 -10.01 -12.36 -10.41
CA ALA A 18 -9.76 -12.48 -11.83
C ALA A 18 -9.66 -13.96 -12.25
N GLU A 19 -8.92 -14.78 -11.50
CA GLU A 19 -8.79 -16.23 -11.77
C GLU A 19 -10.14 -16.95 -11.70
N ARG A 20 -10.94 -16.71 -10.66
CA ARG A 20 -12.26 -17.35 -10.49
C ARG A 20 -13.29 -16.93 -11.51
N GLN A 21 -13.23 -15.71 -12.00
CA GLN A 21 -14.19 -15.14 -12.97
C GLN A 21 -13.68 -15.17 -14.42
N GLY A 22 -12.48 -15.71 -14.68
CA GLY A 22 -11.89 -15.74 -16.02
C GLY A 22 -11.61 -14.34 -16.59
N ILE A 23 -11.36 -13.35 -15.72
CA ILE A 23 -11.07 -11.97 -16.13
C ILE A 23 -9.60 -11.87 -16.54
N ASN A 24 -9.34 -11.30 -17.72
CA ASN A 24 -7.99 -10.97 -18.14
C ASN A 24 -7.45 -9.79 -17.31
N ASN A 25 -6.39 -10.05 -16.56
CA ASN A 25 -5.71 -9.05 -15.72
C ASN A 25 -4.28 -8.78 -16.20
N ASN A 26 -4.07 -8.69 -17.51
CA ASN A 26 -2.76 -8.39 -18.12
C ASN A 26 -2.61 -6.87 -18.31
N PRO A 27 -1.55 -6.26 -17.76
CA PRO A 27 -1.27 -4.84 -17.95
C PRO A 27 -0.67 -4.56 -19.35
N SER A 28 -0.86 -3.35 -19.84
CA SER A 28 -0.15 -2.79 -20.98
C SER A 28 1.32 -2.47 -20.62
N GLU A 29 2.14 -2.17 -21.63
CA GLU A 29 3.54 -1.76 -21.41
C GLU A 29 3.65 -0.54 -20.49
N ALA A 30 2.84 0.50 -20.70
CA ALA A 30 2.82 1.69 -19.83
C ALA A 30 2.46 1.37 -18.38
N GLN A 31 1.54 0.43 -18.16
CA GLN A 31 1.18 -0.03 -16.81
C GLN A 31 2.29 -0.89 -16.17
N ILE A 32 3.01 -1.68 -16.98
CA ILE A 32 4.19 -2.43 -16.51
C ILE A 32 5.30 -1.47 -16.08
N GLU A 33 5.57 -0.42 -16.84
CA GLU A 33 6.53 0.63 -16.47
C GLU A 33 6.12 1.35 -15.17
N ALA A 34 4.82 1.62 -14.99
CA ALA A 34 4.31 2.21 -13.75
C ALA A 34 4.51 1.27 -12.55
N LEU A 35 4.20 -0.02 -12.71
CA LEU A 35 4.47 -1.05 -11.70
C LEU A 35 5.95 -1.18 -11.37
N GLN A 36 6.83 -1.04 -12.37
CA GLN A 36 8.27 -1.06 -12.15
C GLN A 36 8.71 0.13 -11.31
N ARG A 37 8.24 1.35 -11.61
CA ARG A 37 8.52 2.54 -10.79
C ARG A 37 8.05 2.36 -9.35
N LEU A 38 6.84 1.82 -9.13
CA LEU A 38 6.33 1.50 -7.79
C LEU A 38 7.21 0.48 -7.06
N CYS A 39 7.64 -0.56 -7.77
CA CYS A 39 8.54 -1.56 -7.18
C CYS A 39 9.89 -0.95 -6.80
N ASP A 40 10.50 -0.15 -7.67
CA ASP A 40 11.84 0.40 -7.46
C ASP A 40 11.86 1.48 -6.36
N ASN A 41 10.80 2.29 -6.23
CA ASN A 41 10.78 3.43 -5.32
C ASN A 41 10.05 3.19 -3.99
N VAL A 42 9.19 2.16 -3.92
CA VAL A 42 8.42 1.86 -2.70
C VAL A 42 8.67 0.43 -2.22
N LEU A 43 8.30 -0.59 -3.01
CA LEU A 43 8.28 -1.96 -2.52
C LEU A 43 9.69 -2.54 -2.28
N GLN A 44 10.64 -2.26 -3.16
CA GLN A 44 12.03 -2.76 -3.02
C GLN A 44 12.76 -2.09 -1.85
N PRO A 45 12.71 -0.75 -1.66
CA PRO A 45 13.25 -0.11 -0.45
C PRO A 45 12.67 -0.68 0.85
N VAL A 46 11.35 -0.89 0.91
CA VAL A 46 10.69 -1.54 2.05
C VAL A 46 11.25 -2.95 2.27
N ARG A 47 11.36 -3.74 1.20
CA ARG A 47 11.90 -5.11 1.25
C ARG A 47 13.34 -5.14 1.73
N ASP A 48 14.16 -4.21 1.26
CA ASP A 48 15.58 -4.13 1.62
C ASP A 48 15.77 -3.66 3.07
N HIS A 49 14.96 -2.71 3.54
CA HIS A 49 15.00 -2.22 4.92
C HIS A 49 14.67 -3.31 5.94
N TYR A 50 13.52 -3.97 5.79
CA TYR A 50 13.08 -4.99 6.75
C TYR A 50 13.78 -6.35 6.57
N GLY A 51 14.40 -6.61 5.43
CA GLY A 51 15.00 -7.92 5.13
C GLY A 51 13.98 -9.07 5.05
N MET A 52 12.67 -8.77 5.07
CA MET A 52 11.56 -9.72 5.19
C MET A 52 10.67 -9.71 3.94
N PRO A 53 9.99 -10.80 3.60
CA PRO A 53 9.06 -10.83 2.49
C PRO A 53 7.96 -9.77 2.63
N VAL A 54 7.75 -8.99 1.58
CA VAL A 54 6.60 -8.09 1.43
C VAL A 54 5.51 -8.86 0.69
N THR A 55 4.37 -9.05 1.33
CA THR A 55 3.23 -9.75 0.75
C THR A 55 2.32 -8.75 0.04
N VAL A 56 2.30 -8.78 -1.28
CA VAL A 56 1.38 -7.97 -2.09
C VAL A 56 0.06 -8.71 -2.21
N SER A 57 -0.98 -8.17 -1.58
CA SER A 57 -2.35 -8.72 -1.63
C SER A 57 -3.11 -8.25 -2.88
N SER A 58 -2.79 -7.07 -3.39
CA SER A 58 -3.35 -6.52 -4.63
C SER A 58 -2.37 -5.53 -5.27
N GLY A 59 -2.10 -5.70 -6.55
CA GLY A 59 -1.34 -4.76 -7.36
C GLY A 59 -2.20 -4.22 -8.50
N PHE A 60 -1.83 -4.51 -9.76
CA PHE A 60 -2.59 -4.10 -10.93
C PHE A 60 -4.00 -4.71 -10.98
N ARG A 61 -4.96 -3.89 -11.39
CA ARG A 61 -6.36 -4.30 -11.63
C ARG A 61 -6.79 -3.81 -13.00
N SER A 62 -7.06 -4.71 -13.94
CA SER A 62 -7.67 -4.33 -15.23
C SER A 62 -8.99 -3.62 -15.01
N GLY A 63 -9.43 -2.82 -16.00
CA GLY A 63 -10.73 -2.13 -15.91
C GLY A 63 -11.88 -3.10 -15.67
N GLN A 64 -11.86 -4.28 -16.30
CA GLN A 64 -12.86 -5.32 -16.07
C GLN A 64 -12.83 -5.85 -14.65
N LEU A 65 -11.65 -6.04 -14.07
CA LEU A 65 -11.50 -6.44 -12.66
C LEU A 65 -11.98 -5.34 -11.72
N CYS A 66 -11.68 -4.08 -11.99
CA CYS A 66 -12.19 -2.94 -11.21
C CYS A 66 -13.71 -2.95 -11.16
N LEU A 67 -14.38 -3.12 -12.31
CA LEU A 67 -15.86 -3.20 -12.35
C LEU A 67 -16.39 -4.41 -11.56
N ALA A 68 -15.74 -5.57 -11.70
CA ALA A 68 -16.16 -6.79 -11.02
C ALA A 68 -16.10 -6.71 -9.48
N ILE A 69 -15.18 -5.90 -8.94
CA ILE A 69 -15.03 -5.71 -7.48
C ILE A 69 -15.63 -4.40 -6.96
N GLY A 70 -16.34 -3.64 -7.81
CA GLY A 70 -16.95 -2.35 -7.44
C GLY A 70 -15.94 -1.22 -7.22
N SER A 71 -14.76 -1.31 -7.82
CA SER A 71 -13.71 -0.28 -7.77
C SER A 71 -13.84 0.70 -8.94
N SER A 72 -13.21 1.88 -8.81
CA SER A 72 -13.16 2.89 -9.87
C SER A 72 -12.22 2.50 -11.01
N LEU A 73 -12.63 2.79 -12.26
CA LEU A 73 -11.75 2.70 -13.43
C LEU A 73 -10.57 3.69 -13.38
N ASN A 74 -10.70 4.75 -12.59
CA ASN A 74 -9.65 5.76 -12.37
C ASN A 74 -8.78 5.43 -11.14
N SER A 75 -8.93 4.23 -10.57
CA SER A 75 -8.09 3.75 -9.46
C SER A 75 -6.62 3.72 -9.89
N GLN A 76 -5.72 4.09 -9.00
CA GLN A 76 -4.28 3.97 -9.23
C GLN A 76 -3.82 2.52 -9.45
N HIS A 77 -4.57 1.54 -8.93
CA HIS A 77 -4.38 0.13 -9.30
C HIS A 77 -4.62 -0.14 -10.79
N ALA A 78 -5.63 0.52 -11.39
CA ALA A 78 -5.91 0.37 -12.83
C ALA A 78 -4.84 1.03 -13.70
N LEU A 79 -4.08 1.98 -13.15
CA LEU A 79 -2.96 2.64 -13.81
C LEU A 79 -1.61 1.92 -13.60
N GLY A 80 -1.58 0.85 -12.80
CA GLY A 80 -0.33 0.18 -12.39
C GLY A 80 0.50 0.98 -11.39
N GLN A 81 -0.08 1.97 -10.73
CA GLN A 81 0.63 2.91 -9.86
C GLN A 81 0.52 2.58 -8.38
N ALA A 82 -0.26 1.56 -7.99
CA ALA A 82 -0.54 1.26 -6.59
C ALA A 82 -0.43 -0.23 -6.27
N ALA A 83 -0.11 -0.52 -5.01
CA ALA A 83 -0.21 -1.84 -4.41
C ALA A 83 -0.74 -1.77 -2.98
N ASP A 84 -1.45 -2.82 -2.58
CA ASP A 84 -1.85 -3.14 -1.22
C ASP A 84 -0.91 -4.24 -0.71
N PHE A 85 -0.26 -4.02 0.42
CA PHE A 85 0.76 -4.94 0.92
C PHE A 85 0.94 -4.88 2.43
N GLU A 86 1.60 -5.92 2.95
CA GLU A 86 1.93 -6.12 4.37
C GLU A 86 3.27 -6.83 4.52
N ILE A 87 3.83 -6.77 5.74
CA ILE A 87 4.97 -7.59 6.17
C ILE A 87 4.53 -8.37 7.40
N PHE A 88 4.58 -9.70 7.34
CA PHE A 88 4.23 -10.55 8.48
C PHE A 88 5.11 -10.21 9.70
N GLY A 89 4.47 -9.93 10.82
CA GLY A 89 5.14 -9.59 12.09
C GLY A 89 5.51 -8.11 12.26
N ILE A 90 5.28 -7.28 11.24
CA ILE A 90 5.42 -5.82 11.32
C ILE A 90 4.01 -5.21 11.31
N SER A 91 3.71 -4.31 12.25
CA SER A 91 2.40 -3.64 12.23
C SER A 91 2.28 -2.73 11.00
N ASN A 92 1.06 -2.64 10.44
CA ASN A 92 0.84 -1.80 9.28
C ASN A 92 1.06 -0.31 9.56
N GLN A 93 0.86 0.13 10.82
CA GLN A 93 1.22 1.50 11.23
C GLN A 93 2.74 1.71 11.19
N GLU A 94 3.54 0.77 11.70
CA GLU A 94 5.01 0.84 11.64
C GLU A 94 5.51 0.90 10.21
N LEU A 95 4.95 0.04 9.35
CA LEU A 95 5.27 0.00 7.92
C LEU A 95 4.93 1.32 7.22
N ALA A 96 3.73 1.86 7.45
CA ALA A 96 3.31 3.14 6.89
C ALA A 96 4.19 4.30 7.41
N HIS A 97 4.54 4.28 8.69
CA HIS A 97 5.43 5.29 9.28
C HIS A 97 6.83 5.26 8.65
N TYR A 98 7.41 4.07 8.44
CA TYR A 98 8.68 3.93 7.74
C TYR A 98 8.63 4.56 6.35
N ILE A 99 7.57 4.26 5.57
CA ILE A 99 7.39 4.80 4.22
C ILE A 99 7.26 6.33 4.26
N ASP A 100 6.41 6.87 5.13
CA ASP A 100 6.20 8.32 5.25
C ASP A 100 7.49 9.09 5.59
N LYS A 101 8.31 8.51 6.46
CA LYS A 101 9.55 9.13 6.92
C LYS A 101 10.68 9.05 5.89
N ASN A 102 10.81 7.94 5.18
CA ASN A 102 12.04 7.61 4.44
C ASN A 102 11.88 7.57 2.92
N LEU A 103 10.65 7.42 2.40
CA LEU A 103 10.42 7.25 0.97
C LEU A 103 9.56 8.38 0.40
N ASP A 104 9.65 8.57 -0.91
CA ASP A 104 8.70 9.37 -1.67
C ASP A 104 7.56 8.48 -2.19
N TYR A 105 6.33 9.03 -2.22
CA TYR A 105 5.12 8.33 -2.67
C TYR A 105 4.03 9.34 -3.08
N ASP A 106 3.07 8.92 -3.90
CA ASP A 106 1.94 9.79 -4.26
C ASP A 106 0.88 9.80 -3.16
N GLN A 107 0.26 8.66 -2.89
CA GLN A 107 -0.72 8.51 -1.83
C GLN A 107 -0.45 7.23 -1.06
N MET A 108 -0.52 7.31 0.25
CA MET A 108 -0.49 6.17 1.16
C MET A 108 -1.74 6.17 2.02
N ILE A 109 -2.36 5.00 2.18
CA ILE A 109 -3.54 4.82 3.02
C ILE A 109 -3.28 3.67 3.98
N LEU A 110 -3.38 3.94 5.26
CA LEU A 110 -3.45 2.91 6.29
C LEU A 110 -4.90 2.43 6.34
N GLU A 111 -5.16 1.28 5.70
CA GLU A 111 -6.51 0.78 5.47
C GLU A 111 -6.96 -0.14 6.61
N PHE A 112 -8.05 0.24 7.28
CA PHE A 112 -8.74 -0.55 8.32
C PHE A 112 -7.85 -1.05 9.46
N TRP A 113 -6.76 -0.35 9.72
CA TRP A 113 -5.90 -0.65 10.85
C TRP A 113 -6.58 -0.27 12.17
N ASN A 114 -6.51 -1.18 13.13
CA ASN A 114 -7.03 -1.01 14.48
C ASN A 114 -5.85 -0.99 15.46
N PRO A 115 -5.70 0.04 16.31
CA PRO A 115 -4.62 0.12 17.29
C PRO A 115 -4.65 -1.00 18.33
N GLU A 116 -5.78 -1.69 18.52
CA GLU A 116 -5.91 -2.84 19.40
C GLU A 116 -5.44 -4.16 18.76
N ASP A 117 -5.31 -4.19 17.43
CA ASP A 117 -4.83 -5.36 16.68
C ASP A 117 -3.73 -4.96 15.69
N LYS A 118 -2.48 -5.27 16.06
CA LYS A 118 -1.28 -4.93 15.26
C LYS A 118 -1.30 -5.50 13.84
N ASN A 119 -2.01 -6.61 13.63
CA ASN A 119 -2.06 -7.32 12.36
C ASN A 119 -3.28 -6.93 11.52
N SER A 120 -4.09 -5.97 12.00
CA SER A 120 -5.27 -5.52 11.26
C SER A 120 -4.92 -4.66 10.05
N GLY A 121 -5.81 -4.68 9.05
CA GLY A 121 -5.72 -3.83 7.87
C GLY A 121 -4.54 -4.15 6.96
N TRP A 122 -4.17 -3.17 6.14
CA TRP A 122 -3.02 -3.23 5.23
C TRP A 122 -2.54 -1.83 4.86
N VAL A 123 -1.42 -1.73 4.18
CA VAL A 123 -0.92 -0.49 3.61
C VAL A 123 -1.22 -0.46 2.12
N HIS A 124 -2.00 0.52 1.69
CA HIS A 124 -2.08 0.95 0.30
C HIS A 124 -1.02 2.02 0.04
N CYS A 125 -0.22 1.87 -1.00
CA CYS A 125 0.73 2.90 -1.39
C CYS A 125 0.82 3.02 -2.91
N SER A 126 0.86 4.25 -3.40
CA SER A 126 1.01 4.56 -4.81
C SER A 126 2.22 5.42 -5.10
N TYR A 127 2.72 5.32 -6.32
CA TYR A 127 3.85 6.09 -6.83
C TYR A 127 3.61 6.46 -8.29
N LYS A 128 3.84 7.72 -8.64
CA LYS A 128 3.80 8.22 -10.03
C LYS A 128 5.21 8.51 -10.54
N ASN A 129 5.72 9.63 -10.13
CA ASN A 129 7.09 10.13 -10.35
C ASN A 129 7.38 11.25 -9.33
N PRO A 130 8.64 11.69 -9.15
CA PRO A 130 8.99 12.68 -8.13
C PRO A 130 8.25 14.02 -8.27
N GLU A 131 7.91 14.44 -9.49
CA GLU A 131 7.28 15.73 -9.77
C GLU A 131 5.77 15.73 -9.48
N GLU A 132 5.11 14.56 -9.56
CA GLU A 132 3.66 14.43 -9.43
C GLU A 132 3.22 13.78 -8.12
N ASN A 133 4.15 13.23 -7.33
CA ASN A 133 3.86 12.63 -6.04
C ASN A 133 3.37 13.68 -5.04
N ARG A 134 2.18 13.45 -4.46
CA ARG A 134 1.52 14.37 -3.51
C ARG A 134 1.97 14.18 -2.07
N LYS A 135 2.58 13.05 -1.75
CA LYS A 135 2.92 12.63 -0.38
C LYS A 135 1.72 12.72 0.58
N GLU A 136 0.57 12.28 0.11
CA GLU A 136 -0.68 12.33 0.85
C GLU A 136 -0.84 11.07 1.71
N PHE A 137 -0.91 11.23 3.03
CA PHE A 137 -1.09 10.13 3.97
C PHE A 137 -2.48 10.18 4.60
N LEU A 138 -3.28 9.12 4.32
CA LEU A 138 -4.66 8.97 4.78
C LEU A 138 -4.79 7.71 5.65
N ARG A 139 -5.90 7.64 6.40
CA ARG A 139 -6.43 6.39 6.93
C ARG A 139 -7.81 6.12 6.35
N ALA A 140 -8.16 4.83 6.20
CA ALA A 140 -9.51 4.39 5.88
C ALA A 140 -10.08 3.61 7.05
N TYR A 141 -11.34 3.88 7.39
CA TYR A 141 -12.07 3.20 8.46
C TYR A 141 -13.54 3.01 8.11
N ARG A 142 -14.24 2.16 8.85
CA ARG A 142 -15.69 2.00 8.75
C ARG A 142 -16.37 2.92 9.76
N ASP A 143 -17.32 3.73 9.29
CA ASP A 143 -18.17 4.49 10.19
C ASP A 143 -19.25 3.59 10.85
N GLU A 144 -20.06 4.18 11.71
CA GLU A 144 -21.14 3.50 12.43
C GLU A 144 -22.18 2.81 11.51
N ASN A 145 -22.29 3.26 10.26
CA ASN A 145 -23.18 2.68 9.23
C ASN A 145 -22.45 1.64 8.35
N GLY A 146 -21.18 1.31 8.66
CA GLY A 146 -20.37 0.39 7.89
C GLY A 146 -19.83 0.96 6.57
N LYS A 147 -20.00 2.27 6.33
CA LYS A 147 -19.48 2.93 5.13
C LYS A 147 -18.00 3.28 5.30
N THR A 148 -17.21 3.03 4.27
CA THR A 148 -15.80 3.42 4.27
C THR A 148 -15.64 4.93 4.21
N GLN A 149 -14.88 5.47 5.16
CA GLN A 149 -14.49 6.87 5.24
C GLN A 149 -12.98 6.98 5.09
N TYR A 150 -12.53 8.10 4.53
CA TYR A 150 -11.13 8.45 4.37
C TYR A 150 -10.87 9.79 5.03
N GLU A 151 -9.79 9.87 5.80
CA GLU A 151 -9.38 11.13 6.41
C GLU A 151 -7.85 11.23 6.45
N LYS A 152 -7.34 12.45 6.63
CA LYS A 152 -5.91 12.66 6.81
C LYS A 152 -5.43 11.86 8.03
N TYR A 153 -4.34 11.12 7.84
CA TYR A 153 -3.80 10.30 8.93
C TYR A 153 -3.35 11.18 10.10
N SER A 154 -3.79 10.84 11.29
CA SER A 154 -3.22 11.32 12.55
C SER A 154 -2.56 10.14 13.26
N TYR A 155 -1.37 10.38 13.82
CA TYR A 155 -0.63 9.32 14.49
C TYR A 155 -1.36 8.88 15.77
N ILE A 156 -1.44 7.56 15.98
CA ILE A 156 -2.16 6.94 17.09
C ILE A 156 -1.20 5.95 17.77
N LYS A 157 -1.07 6.05 19.09
CA LYS A 157 -0.37 5.06 19.90
C LYS A 157 -1.20 3.78 20.02
N TYR A 158 -0.52 2.68 20.28
CA TYR A 158 -1.19 1.46 20.71
C TYR A 158 -2.13 1.77 21.89
N GLY A 159 -3.36 1.25 21.85
CA GLY A 159 -4.41 1.61 22.80
C GLY A 159 -5.25 2.83 22.41
N GLY A 160 -5.13 3.32 21.15
CA GLY A 160 -6.03 4.33 20.58
C GLY A 160 -5.78 5.77 20.99
N GLN A 161 -4.68 6.06 21.69
CA GLN A 161 -4.34 7.43 22.09
C GLN A 161 -3.71 8.20 20.92
N GLU A 162 -4.16 9.43 20.68
CA GLU A 162 -3.50 10.32 19.71
C GLU A 162 -2.03 10.54 20.11
N ALA A 163 -1.18 10.65 19.10
CA ALA A 163 0.25 10.86 19.25
C ALA A 163 0.73 11.93 18.28
N THR A 164 1.80 12.62 18.64
CA THR A 164 2.54 13.48 17.71
C THR A 164 3.43 12.62 16.81
N LYS A 165 3.88 13.21 15.69
CA LYS A 165 4.84 12.55 14.80
C LYS A 165 6.15 12.21 15.53
N GLU A 166 6.58 13.09 16.45
CA GLU A 166 7.78 12.90 17.27
C GLU A 166 7.63 11.71 18.20
N GLU A 167 6.51 11.59 18.90
CA GLU A 167 6.25 10.45 19.79
C GLU A 167 6.23 9.12 19.03
N VAL A 168 5.69 9.08 17.80
CA VAL A 168 5.72 7.88 16.96
C VAL A 168 7.13 7.62 16.44
N ASN A 169 7.91 8.67 16.10
CA ASN A 169 9.33 8.51 15.78
C ASN A 169 10.08 7.83 16.92
N ASP A 170 9.85 8.27 18.17
CA ASP A 170 10.51 7.70 19.36
C ASP A 170 10.09 6.24 19.61
N MET A 171 8.82 5.90 19.36
CA MET A 171 8.32 4.51 19.47
C MET A 171 9.08 3.54 18.57
N TYR A 172 9.49 4.00 17.39
CA TYR A 172 10.17 3.16 16.39
C TYR A 172 11.66 3.44 16.27
N ALA A 173 12.22 4.41 17.00
CA ALA A 173 13.63 4.79 16.93
C ALA A 173 14.61 3.62 17.13
N ASN A 174 14.30 2.71 18.06
CA ASN A 174 15.11 1.52 18.34
C ASN A 174 14.99 0.42 17.26
N LYS A 175 14.11 0.58 16.28
CA LYS A 175 13.90 -0.37 15.17
C LYS A 175 14.60 0.08 13.87
N GLY A 176 15.36 1.17 13.91
CA GLY A 176 16.05 1.72 12.75
C GLY A 176 15.12 2.41 11.75
N ILE A 177 13.96 2.88 12.19
CA ILE A 177 12.93 3.54 11.38
C ILE A 177 13.01 5.06 11.55
#